data_8596e9c829fbdf32ba3ddc20c5c0f687
#
_entry.id   8596e9c829fbdf32ba3ddc20c5c0f687
#
_cell.length_a   1.000
_cell.length_b   1.000
_cell.length_c   1.000
_cell.angle_alpha   90.00
_cell.angle_beta   90.00
_cell.angle_gamma   90.00
#
_symmetry.space_group_name_H-M   'P 1'
#
loop_
_entity.id
_entity.type
_entity.pdbx_description
1 polymer ?
#
loop_
_entity_poly.entity_id
_entity_poly.type
_entity_poly.pdbx_seq_one_letter_code
_entity_poly.pdbx_strand_id
1 'polypeptide(L)'
;KRAIHISLVGGMSHIDSYDHKPALDKAHGKPLGSNEKPDIFCGKVGLLRKSDFQFKPHGQSGLWLSDMFPNIAEMADQMTVIRSMTTGSANHTPALFFANSGFEFNGFPSVGSWVSYGLGCETESLPAFVVLSDGRGGPNGGASNWTSGFLPSQHQGVELRSGKTPVRD
;
A
#
# COMPACT_ATOMS: atom_id res chain seq x y z
N LYS A 1 -6.31 -8.58 20.00
CA LYS A 1 -6.54 -8.39 18.56
C LYS A 1 -5.20 -8.14 17.87
N ARG A 2 -5.03 -8.57 16.62
CA ARG A 2 -3.80 -8.41 15.86
C ARG A 2 -4.12 -7.72 14.53
N ALA A 3 -3.21 -6.87 14.05
CA ALA A 3 -3.32 -6.22 12.75
C ALA A 3 -2.06 -6.51 11.93
N ILE A 4 -2.23 -6.76 10.63
CA ILE A 4 -1.15 -6.88 9.67
C ILE A 4 -1.37 -5.79 8.62
N HIS A 5 -0.40 -4.88 8.48
CA HIS A 5 -0.39 -3.86 7.44
C HIS A 5 0.61 -4.26 6.36
N ILE A 6 0.15 -4.44 5.13
CA ILE A 6 1.00 -4.75 3.99
C ILE A 6 1.10 -3.49 3.14
N SER A 7 2.29 -2.89 3.10
CA SER A 7 2.60 -1.71 2.29
C SER A 7 3.40 -2.11 1.06
N LEU A 8 2.86 -1.88 -0.13
CA LEU A 8 3.52 -2.18 -1.39
C LEU A 8 4.20 -0.93 -1.93
N VAL A 9 5.53 -0.91 -1.87
CA VAL A 9 6.34 0.22 -2.34
C VAL A 9 6.13 0.45 -3.84
N GLY A 10 5.80 1.68 -4.23
CA GLY A 10 5.49 2.02 -5.61
C GLY A 10 4.06 1.67 -6.03
N GLY A 11 3.30 1.05 -5.15
CA GLY A 11 1.94 0.62 -5.40
C GLY A 11 1.83 -0.63 -6.26
N MET A 12 0.61 -1.07 -6.41
CA MET A 12 0.21 -2.16 -7.30
C MET A 12 -0.73 -1.59 -8.36
N SER A 13 -0.70 -2.15 -9.57
CA SER A 13 -1.65 -1.76 -10.60
C SER A 13 -3.08 -2.09 -10.17
N HIS A 14 -3.83 -1.08 -9.72
CA HIS A 14 -5.21 -1.25 -9.27
C HIS A 14 -6.13 -1.67 -10.41
N ILE A 15 -5.88 -1.18 -11.64
CA ILE A 15 -6.64 -1.53 -12.84
C ILE A 15 -6.39 -2.97 -13.33
N ASP A 16 -5.33 -3.62 -12.85
CA ASP A 16 -5.04 -5.02 -13.14
C ASP A 16 -5.45 -5.97 -12.00
N SER A 17 -5.86 -5.45 -10.85
CA SER A 17 -6.14 -6.24 -9.66
C SER A 17 -7.55 -6.10 -9.11
N TYR A 18 -7.93 -4.93 -8.59
CA TYR A 18 -9.15 -4.74 -7.79
C TYR A 18 -10.15 -3.74 -8.40
N ASP A 19 -9.76 -3.01 -9.43
CA ASP A 19 -10.57 -1.92 -9.98
C ASP A 19 -10.88 -2.13 -11.46
N HIS A 20 -11.88 -2.97 -11.73
CA HIS A 20 -12.35 -3.25 -13.08
C HIS A 20 -12.83 -1.98 -13.78
N LYS A 21 -12.26 -1.68 -14.93
CA LYS A 21 -12.53 -0.48 -15.75
C LYS A 21 -13.00 -0.86 -17.16
N PRO A 22 -14.28 -1.19 -17.37
CA PRO A 22 -14.79 -1.53 -18.71
C PRO A 22 -14.59 -0.42 -19.75
N ALA A 23 -14.44 0.83 -19.29
CA ALA A 23 -14.15 1.96 -20.18
C ALA A 23 -12.75 1.84 -20.83
N LEU A 24 -11.77 1.24 -20.13
CA LEU A 24 -10.43 0.99 -20.68
C LEU A 24 -10.45 -0.08 -21.77
N ASP A 25 -11.32 -1.08 -21.66
CA ASP A 25 -11.49 -2.09 -22.73
C ASP A 25 -11.94 -1.45 -24.05
N LYS A 26 -12.90 -0.51 -23.96
CA LYS A 26 -13.42 0.25 -25.11
C LYS A 26 -12.43 1.27 -25.68
N ALA A 27 -11.54 1.77 -24.83
CA ALA A 27 -10.58 2.81 -25.15
C ALA A 27 -9.18 2.27 -25.47
N HIS A 28 -8.97 0.95 -25.37
CA HIS A 28 -7.66 0.32 -25.62
C HIS A 28 -7.07 0.73 -26.96
N GLY A 29 -5.81 1.11 -26.96
CA GLY A 29 -5.08 1.56 -28.15
C GLY A 29 -5.42 2.97 -28.64
N LYS A 30 -6.28 3.71 -27.94
CA LYS A 30 -6.62 5.10 -28.26
C LYS A 30 -5.78 6.07 -27.41
N PRO A 31 -5.53 7.29 -27.90
CA PRO A 31 -4.93 8.34 -27.07
C PRO A 31 -5.89 8.76 -25.96
N LEU A 32 -5.34 9.32 -24.88
CA LEU A 32 -6.14 9.95 -23.83
C LEU A 32 -6.89 11.15 -24.44
N GLY A 33 -8.22 11.08 -24.39
CA GLY A 33 -9.10 12.05 -25.08
C GLY A 33 -9.33 13.37 -24.33
N SER A 34 -8.49 13.74 -23.36
CA SER A 34 -8.61 15.00 -22.64
C SER A 34 -7.56 16.00 -23.09
N ASN A 35 -7.92 17.31 -23.08
CA ASN A 35 -6.97 18.40 -23.26
C ASN A 35 -6.09 18.61 -22.01
N GLU A 36 -6.43 17.97 -20.90
CA GLU A 36 -5.63 17.97 -19.69
C GLU A 36 -4.46 17.02 -19.84
N LYS A 37 -3.26 17.53 -19.64
CA LYS A 37 -2.07 16.69 -19.56
C LYS A 37 -2.09 15.99 -18.20
N PRO A 38 -2.09 14.64 -18.17
CA PRO A 38 -1.97 13.94 -16.90
C PRO A 38 -0.64 14.31 -16.23
N ASP A 39 -0.67 14.43 -14.91
CA ASP A 39 0.54 14.62 -14.11
C ASP A 39 1.33 13.30 -14.14
N ILE A 40 2.40 13.30 -14.93
CA ILE A 40 3.31 12.16 -15.06
C ILE A 40 4.70 12.56 -14.55
N PHE A 41 5.26 11.75 -13.71
CA PHE A 41 6.58 12.02 -13.11
C PHE A 41 7.70 11.98 -14.15
N CYS A 42 7.62 11.11 -15.16
CA CYS A 42 8.60 11.03 -16.26
C CYS A 42 8.00 10.34 -17.49
N GLY A 43 8.61 10.60 -18.64
CA GLY A 43 8.26 9.97 -19.91
C GLY A 43 7.19 10.72 -20.70
N LYS A 44 6.60 10.03 -21.67
CA LYS A 44 5.52 10.53 -22.53
C LYS A 44 4.26 9.75 -22.25
N VAL A 45 3.11 10.42 -22.30
CA VAL A 45 1.81 9.76 -22.27
C VAL A 45 1.67 8.89 -23.52
N GLY A 46 1.45 7.59 -23.29
CA GLY A 46 1.20 6.63 -24.36
C GLY A 46 -0.29 6.47 -24.66
N LEU A 47 -0.62 5.38 -25.31
CA LEU A 47 -2.00 5.00 -25.59
C LEU A 47 -2.63 4.34 -24.35
N LEU A 48 -3.94 4.45 -24.21
CA LEU A 48 -4.69 3.77 -23.16
C LEU A 48 -4.55 2.26 -23.32
N ARG A 49 -4.30 1.56 -22.22
CA ARG A 49 -4.15 0.11 -22.16
C ARG A 49 -5.21 -0.49 -21.27
N LYS A 50 -5.93 -1.47 -21.79
CA LYS A 50 -6.79 -2.34 -20.96
C LYS A 50 -5.94 -3.26 -20.08
N SER A 51 -6.55 -3.84 -19.06
CA SER A 51 -5.92 -4.91 -18.28
C SER A 51 -5.66 -6.15 -19.15
N ASP A 52 -4.54 -6.83 -18.89
CA ASP A 52 -4.23 -8.12 -19.49
C ASP A 52 -4.90 -9.28 -18.71
N PHE A 53 -5.46 -8.98 -17.54
CA PHE A 53 -6.11 -9.94 -16.64
C PHE A 53 -7.62 -9.95 -16.84
N GLN A 54 -8.23 -11.13 -16.59
CA GLN A 54 -9.67 -11.32 -16.68
C GLN A 54 -10.34 -10.96 -15.35
N PHE A 55 -11.37 -10.14 -15.42
CA PHE A 55 -12.17 -9.76 -14.27
C PHE A 55 -13.49 -10.55 -14.26
N LYS A 56 -13.89 -10.99 -13.07
CA LYS A 56 -15.21 -11.56 -12.82
C LYS A 56 -15.69 -11.26 -11.40
N PRO A 57 -16.99 -11.34 -11.12
CA PRO A 57 -17.50 -11.25 -9.77
C PRO A 57 -17.12 -12.50 -8.97
N HIS A 58 -16.77 -12.33 -7.70
CA HIS A 58 -16.40 -13.37 -6.77
C HIS A 58 -17.26 -13.30 -5.50
N GLY A 59 -17.45 -14.48 -4.87
CA GLY A 59 -18.22 -14.63 -3.64
C GLY A 59 -19.70 -14.26 -3.79
N GLN A 60 -20.40 -14.20 -2.67
CA GLN A 60 -21.78 -13.72 -2.60
C GLN A 60 -21.84 -12.18 -2.67
N SER A 61 -20.78 -11.50 -2.26
CA SER A 61 -20.64 -10.04 -2.36
C SER A 61 -20.60 -9.55 -3.82
N GLY A 62 -20.29 -10.42 -4.77
CA GLY A 62 -20.13 -10.05 -6.17
C GLY A 62 -18.96 -9.11 -6.43
N LEU A 63 -17.95 -9.08 -5.55
CA LEU A 63 -16.79 -8.22 -5.69
C LEU A 63 -16.00 -8.55 -6.96
N TRP A 64 -15.81 -7.56 -7.83
CA TRP A 64 -15.04 -7.73 -9.06
C TRP A 64 -13.54 -7.73 -8.77
N LEU A 65 -12.90 -8.86 -9.04
CA LEU A 65 -11.47 -9.07 -8.89
C LEU A 65 -10.91 -9.74 -10.13
N SER A 66 -9.63 -9.48 -10.40
CA SER A 66 -8.94 -10.14 -11.53
C SER A 66 -8.37 -11.50 -11.13
N ASP A 67 -8.02 -12.28 -12.14
CA ASP A 67 -7.32 -13.56 -11.98
C ASP A 67 -5.82 -13.42 -11.66
N MET A 68 -5.34 -12.19 -11.48
CA MET A 68 -3.98 -11.90 -11.01
C MET A 68 -3.71 -12.50 -9.62
N PHE A 69 -4.72 -12.51 -8.75
CA PHE A 69 -4.63 -13.01 -7.37
C PHE A 69 -5.74 -14.02 -7.04
N PRO A 70 -5.69 -15.24 -7.59
CA PRO A 70 -6.78 -16.20 -7.45
C PRO A 70 -7.08 -16.58 -6.00
N ASN A 71 -6.06 -16.73 -5.15
CA ASN A 71 -6.25 -17.07 -3.74
C ASN A 71 -6.89 -15.92 -2.94
N ILE A 72 -6.61 -14.66 -3.30
CA ILE A 72 -7.26 -13.50 -2.68
C ILE A 72 -8.73 -13.44 -3.12
N ALA A 73 -9.00 -13.78 -4.37
CA ALA A 73 -10.37 -13.78 -4.90
C ALA A 73 -11.30 -14.79 -4.18
N GLU A 74 -10.77 -15.87 -3.62
CA GLU A 74 -11.54 -16.82 -2.77
C GLU A 74 -12.01 -16.17 -1.46
N MET A 75 -11.35 -15.09 -1.03
CA MET A 75 -11.68 -14.35 0.21
C MET A 75 -12.60 -13.14 -0.04
N ALA A 76 -13.18 -13.02 -1.22
CA ALA A 76 -13.94 -11.84 -1.65
C ALA A 76 -15.02 -11.39 -0.64
N ASP A 77 -15.72 -12.34 0.00
CA ASP A 77 -16.78 -12.04 0.97
C ASP A 77 -16.26 -11.50 2.32
N GLN A 78 -14.95 -11.60 2.54
CA GLN A 78 -14.27 -11.11 3.75
C GLN A 78 -13.48 -9.82 3.48
N MET A 79 -13.56 -9.28 2.25
CA MET A 79 -12.79 -8.13 1.81
C MET A 79 -13.63 -6.86 1.71
N THR A 80 -13.00 -5.75 2.02
CA THR A 80 -13.48 -4.41 1.65
C THR A 80 -12.45 -3.76 0.75
N VAL A 81 -12.86 -3.34 -0.45
CA VAL A 81 -12.00 -2.65 -1.40
C VAL A 81 -12.39 -1.19 -1.52
N ILE A 82 -11.49 -0.29 -1.16
CA ILE A 82 -11.69 1.16 -1.28
C ILE A 82 -10.99 1.63 -2.55
N ARG A 83 -11.76 1.93 -3.60
CA ARG A 83 -11.25 2.32 -4.93
C ARG A 83 -11.07 3.82 -5.10
N SER A 84 -11.55 4.62 -4.16
CA SER A 84 -11.57 6.09 -4.22
C SER A 84 -10.44 6.75 -3.43
N MET A 85 -9.44 5.98 -3.00
CA MET A 85 -8.27 6.54 -2.32
C MET A 85 -7.44 7.37 -3.29
N THR A 86 -7.06 8.56 -2.85
CA THR A 86 -6.21 9.50 -3.60
C THR A 86 -5.05 9.97 -2.72
N THR A 87 -3.98 10.43 -3.35
CA THR A 87 -2.81 11.02 -2.70
C THR A 87 -2.38 12.26 -3.45
N GLY A 88 -1.69 13.17 -2.77
CA GLY A 88 -1.16 14.41 -3.38
C GLY A 88 0.15 14.21 -4.14
N SER A 89 0.83 13.08 -3.98
CA SER A 89 2.13 12.86 -4.59
C SER A 89 2.23 11.55 -5.35
N ALA A 90 2.77 11.63 -6.58
CA ALA A 90 3.19 10.47 -7.37
C ALA A 90 4.61 9.99 -7.04
N ASN A 91 5.39 10.74 -6.23
CA ASN A 91 6.72 10.35 -5.81
C ASN A 91 6.64 9.32 -4.67
N HIS A 92 7.41 8.23 -4.77
CA HIS A 92 7.33 7.10 -3.85
C HIS A 92 7.60 7.48 -2.39
N THR A 93 8.57 8.35 -2.09
CA THR A 93 8.89 8.72 -0.70
C THR A 93 7.76 9.47 0.00
N PRO A 94 7.29 10.64 -0.51
CA PRO A 94 6.17 11.33 0.12
C PRO A 94 4.87 10.52 0.07
N ALA A 95 4.63 9.74 -0.99
CA ALA A 95 3.46 8.88 -1.07
C ALA A 95 3.45 7.77 -0.01
N LEU A 96 4.63 7.18 0.31
CA LEU A 96 4.76 6.21 1.39
C LEU A 96 4.55 6.83 2.76
N PHE A 97 5.13 8.01 3.00
CA PHE A 97 4.88 8.73 4.24
C PHE A 97 3.40 9.03 4.40
N PHE A 98 2.75 9.50 3.34
CA PHE A 98 1.31 9.76 3.36
C PHE A 98 0.49 8.50 3.66
N ALA A 99 0.80 7.39 3.02
CA ALA A 99 0.12 6.11 3.25
C ALA A 99 0.30 5.58 4.68
N ASN A 100 1.44 5.85 5.31
CA ASN A 100 1.77 5.34 6.65
C ASN A 100 1.40 6.31 7.78
N SER A 101 1.32 7.62 7.54
CA SER A 101 1.13 8.63 8.59
C SER A 101 0.01 9.64 8.30
N GLY A 102 -0.45 9.76 7.04
CA GLY A 102 -1.37 10.80 6.60
C GLY A 102 -0.68 12.13 6.22
N PHE A 103 0.66 12.18 6.20
CA PHE A 103 1.45 13.36 5.85
C PHE A 103 2.53 13.01 4.82
N GLU A 104 2.81 13.90 3.87
CA GLU A 104 3.78 13.66 2.78
C GLU A 104 5.26 13.84 3.21
N PHE A 105 5.51 14.17 4.46
CA PHE A 105 6.84 14.37 5.04
C PHE A 105 6.98 13.59 6.37
N ASN A 106 8.22 13.32 6.75
CA ASN A 106 8.53 12.57 7.96
C ASN A 106 8.29 13.37 9.25
N GLY A 107 8.39 12.69 10.40
CA GLY A 107 8.23 13.31 11.73
C GLY A 107 6.87 13.06 12.37
N PHE A 108 5.93 12.47 11.66
CA PHE A 108 4.62 12.08 12.18
C PHE A 108 4.58 10.60 12.54
N PRO A 109 3.80 10.22 13.58
CA PRO A 109 3.65 8.84 13.96
C PRO A 109 3.01 8.03 12.83
N SER A 110 3.57 6.86 12.57
CA SER A 110 2.99 5.91 11.63
C SER A 110 1.73 5.25 12.19
N VAL A 111 0.91 4.66 11.33
CA VAL A 111 -0.31 3.94 11.72
C VAL A 111 -0.02 2.85 12.76
N GLY A 112 1.10 2.13 12.64
CA GLY A 112 1.49 1.11 13.63
C GLY A 112 1.84 1.71 14.98
N SER A 113 2.48 2.88 15.01
CA SER A 113 2.76 3.64 16.24
C SER A 113 1.48 4.10 16.93
N TRP A 114 0.51 4.62 16.17
CA TRP A 114 -0.80 4.98 16.69
C TRP A 114 -1.58 3.78 17.25
N VAL A 115 -1.54 2.64 16.56
CA VAL A 115 -2.16 1.39 17.03
C VAL A 115 -1.53 0.93 18.34
N SER A 116 -0.19 0.93 18.40
CA SER A 116 0.55 0.60 19.63
C SER A 116 0.24 1.56 20.77
N TYR A 117 0.16 2.87 20.50
CA TYR A 117 -0.15 3.89 21.51
C TYR A 117 -1.58 3.76 22.05
N GLY A 118 -2.56 3.59 21.15
CA GLY A 118 -3.98 3.60 21.52
C GLY A 118 -4.49 2.27 22.07
N LEU A 119 -3.94 1.14 21.63
CA LEU A 119 -4.42 -0.20 22.01
C LEU A 119 -3.44 -0.97 22.93
N GLY A 120 -2.20 -0.48 23.08
CA GLY A 120 -1.18 -1.14 23.86
C GLY A 120 -0.64 -2.42 23.23
N CYS A 121 -0.04 -3.25 24.05
CA CYS A 121 0.50 -4.56 23.68
C CYS A 121 -0.07 -5.64 24.61
N GLU A 122 -0.36 -6.81 24.05
CA GLU A 122 -0.83 -7.98 24.82
C GLU A 122 0.33 -8.71 25.57
N THR A 123 1.58 -8.34 25.31
CA THR A 123 2.77 -8.93 25.93
C THR A 123 3.79 -7.86 26.27
N GLU A 124 4.51 -8.06 27.37
CA GLU A 124 5.62 -7.21 27.80
C GLU A 124 6.97 -7.68 27.21
N SER A 125 7.00 -8.88 26.63
CA SER A 125 8.22 -9.53 26.19
C SER A 125 8.56 -9.29 24.71
N LEU A 126 7.62 -8.76 23.93
CA LEU A 126 7.78 -8.54 22.48
C LEU A 126 7.38 -7.10 22.11
N PRO A 127 8.01 -6.54 21.07
CA PRO A 127 7.59 -5.23 20.55
C PRO A 127 6.12 -5.28 20.11
N ALA A 128 5.37 -4.24 20.45
CA ALA A 128 3.98 -4.08 20.04
C ALA A 128 3.84 -3.87 18.53
N PHE A 129 4.84 -3.23 17.91
CA PHE A 129 4.90 -2.91 16.50
C PHE A 129 6.17 -3.48 15.88
N VAL A 130 6.01 -4.52 15.05
CA VAL A 130 7.10 -5.18 14.31
C VAL A 130 6.99 -4.86 12.85
N VAL A 131 8.12 -4.57 12.23
CA VAL A 131 8.24 -4.28 10.79
C VAL A 131 9.08 -5.37 10.13
N LEU A 132 8.57 -5.92 9.03
CA LEU A 132 9.29 -6.86 8.18
C LEU A 132 9.53 -6.17 6.84
N SER A 133 10.79 -5.82 6.56
CA SER A 133 11.17 -5.21 5.29
C SER A 133 11.61 -6.26 4.27
N ASP A 134 11.44 -5.95 2.97
CA ASP A 134 11.95 -6.81 1.89
C ASP A 134 13.47 -6.92 1.96
N GLY A 135 14.00 -8.14 1.86
CA GLY A 135 15.43 -8.41 1.91
C GLY A 135 16.26 -7.82 0.76
N ARG A 136 15.61 -7.35 -0.30
CA ARG A 136 16.25 -6.67 -1.45
C ARG A 136 16.50 -5.19 -1.22
N GLY A 137 16.03 -4.64 -0.13
CA GLY A 137 16.17 -3.23 0.27
C GLY A 137 14.91 -2.74 0.99
N GLY A 138 15.08 -1.78 1.89
CA GLY A 138 13.97 -1.14 2.57
C GLY A 138 13.20 -0.19 1.64
N PRO A 139 12.01 0.28 2.05
CA PRO A 139 11.24 1.23 1.29
C PRO A 139 11.95 2.59 1.21
N ASN A 140 11.57 3.38 0.21
CA ASN A 140 12.00 4.77 0.12
C ASN A 140 11.62 5.52 1.40
N GLY A 141 12.54 6.30 1.96
CA GLY A 141 12.34 6.97 3.25
C GLY A 141 12.73 6.13 4.47
N GLY A 142 13.04 4.84 4.29
CA GLY A 142 13.59 3.96 5.34
C GLY A 142 12.74 3.94 6.61
N ALA A 143 13.41 4.01 7.77
CA ALA A 143 12.79 3.91 9.10
C ALA A 143 11.76 5.01 9.40
N SER A 144 11.76 6.11 8.66
CA SER A 144 10.73 7.14 8.81
C SER A 144 9.30 6.64 8.52
N ASN A 145 9.17 5.54 7.78
CA ASN A 145 7.87 4.93 7.48
C ASN A 145 7.23 4.22 8.69
N TRP A 146 8.00 3.91 9.73
CA TRP A 146 7.50 3.27 10.96
C TRP A 146 7.95 4.00 12.22
N THR A 147 8.14 5.31 12.08
CA THR A 147 8.54 6.17 13.20
C THR A 147 7.40 6.38 14.19
N SER A 148 7.77 6.52 15.47
CA SER A 148 6.87 7.01 16.51
C SER A 148 6.59 8.51 16.41
N GLY A 149 7.37 9.27 15.61
CA GLY A 149 7.23 10.71 15.46
C GLY A 149 7.31 11.42 16.81
N PHE A 150 6.25 12.16 17.16
CA PHE A 150 6.14 12.85 18.45
C PHE A 150 5.57 11.97 19.60
N LEU A 151 5.19 10.71 19.33
CA LEU A 151 4.81 9.78 20.37
C LEU A 151 6.05 9.22 21.10
N PRO A 152 5.91 8.67 22.31
CA PRO A 152 7.02 8.05 23.03
C PRO A 152 7.71 6.95 22.19
N SER A 153 9.03 6.87 22.31
CA SER A 153 9.86 5.96 21.50
C SER A 153 9.51 4.46 21.64
N GLN A 154 8.88 4.06 22.75
CA GLN A 154 8.37 2.69 22.94
C GLN A 154 7.34 2.26 21.90
N HIS A 155 6.73 3.19 21.15
CA HIS A 155 5.79 2.93 20.08
C HIS A 155 6.44 2.94 18.69
N GLN A 156 7.77 3.08 18.62
CA GLN A 156 8.57 2.97 17.42
C GLN A 156 8.47 1.55 16.86
N GLY A 157 8.32 1.42 15.53
CA GLY A 157 8.38 0.12 14.86
C GLY A 157 9.77 -0.49 14.96
N VAL A 158 9.83 -1.76 15.37
CA VAL A 158 11.07 -2.55 15.43
C VAL A 158 11.23 -3.34 14.15
N GLU A 159 12.23 -3.01 13.36
CA GLU A 159 12.52 -3.71 12.12
C GLU A 159 13.24 -5.03 12.39
N LEU A 160 12.64 -6.13 11.94
CA LEU A 160 13.26 -7.45 11.92
C LEU A 160 13.74 -7.77 10.49
N ARG A 161 14.97 -8.24 10.37
CA ARG A 161 15.62 -8.60 9.11
C ARG A 161 15.94 -10.08 9.08
N SER A 162 15.98 -10.64 7.87
CA SER A 162 16.54 -11.98 7.68
C SER A 162 18.04 -11.96 7.94
N GLY A 163 18.56 -12.94 8.70
CA GLY A 163 20.01 -13.09 8.97
C GLY A 163 20.33 -13.44 10.41
N LYS A 164 21.63 -13.45 10.73
CA LYS A 164 22.14 -13.85 12.07
C LYS A 164 21.87 -12.79 13.15
N THR A 165 21.69 -11.54 12.77
CA THR A 165 21.36 -10.41 13.65
C THR A 165 20.06 -9.78 13.19
N PRO A 166 18.89 -10.32 13.61
CA PRO A 166 17.59 -9.86 13.09
C PRO A 166 17.20 -8.45 13.56
N VAL A 167 17.77 -7.96 14.63
CA VAL A 167 17.54 -6.60 15.16
C VAL A 167 18.83 -5.81 15.02
N ARG A 168 18.74 -4.54 14.59
CA ARG A 168 19.87 -3.59 14.68
C ARG A 168 19.88 -2.96 16.06
N ASP A 169 21.06 -2.88 16.63
CA ASP A 169 21.38 -2.04 17.79
C ASP A 169 21.33 -0.56 17.39
#